data_6a1cb9a97124293c78f71d591b948ef9
#
_entry.id   6a1cb9a97124293c78f71d591b948ef9
#
_cell.length_a   1.000
_cell.length_b   1.000
_cell.length_c   1.000
_cell.angle_alpha   90.00
_cell.angle_beta   90.00
_cell.angle_gamma   90.00
#
_symmetry.space_group_name_H-M   'P 1'
#
loop_
_entity.id
_entity.type
_entity.pdbx_description
1 polymer ?
#
loop_
_entity_poly.entity_id
_entity_poly.type
_entity_poly.pdbx_seq_one_letter_code
_entity_poly.pdbx_strand_id
1 'polypeptide(L)'
;GSIANAKLANSSITLNGSAVSLGGSATTPQGVAEADIWRVTANLSGDQTPISSSWERADTDSQNYIGTGMTESSGVFTFPSTGIYLVTFYASVINGSASDYLIALYISATTNGSSFNNSAVSYTSVDRSNAYNNGTVSLLFDVTNTSTHKVQFKAENMLSGTDLEGNTSQNETYSTFIKLGDT
;
A
#
# COMPACT_ATOMS: atom_id res chain seq x y z
N GLY A 1 -52.93 13.44 -9.78
CA GLY A 1 -52.36 13.10 -11.07
C GLY A 1 -50.84 13.12 -11.00
N SER A 2 -50.14 12.14 -11.56
CA SER A 2 -48.69 12.11 -11.67
C SER A 2 -48.23 12.98 -12.85
N ILE A 3 -47.15 13.74 -12.67
CA ILE A 3 -46.48 14.44 -13.75
C ILE A 3 -45.48 13.47 -14.40
N ALA A 4 -45.62 13.22 -15.70
CA ALA A 4 -44.67 12.40 -16.42
C ALA A 4 -43.30 13.10 -16.52
N ASN A 5 -42.19 12.36 -16.36
CA ASN A 5 -40.83 12.89 -16.42
C ASN A 5 -40.53 13.70 -17.69
N ALA A 6 -41.16 13.36 -18.83
CA ALA A 6 -41.02 14.08 -20.09
C ALA A 6 -41.58 15.50 -20.05
N LYS A 7 -42.34 15.88 -19.01
CA LYS A 7 -42.86 17.24 -18.80
C LYS A 7 -42.03 18.10 -17.85
N LEU A 8 -40.96 17.52 -17.28
CA LEU A 8 -40.05 18.24 -16.41
C LEU A 8 -38.93 18.86 -17.25
N ALA A 9 -38.58 20.11 -16.97
CA ALA A 9 -37.46 20.79 -17.64
C ALA A 9 -36.12 20.08 -17.41
N ASN A 10 -35.99 19.47 -16.23
CA ASN A 10 -34.84 18.62 -15.87
C ASN A 10 -35.33 17.20 -15.62
N SER A 11 -34.98 16.27 -16.49
CA SER A 11 -35.34 14.86 -16.37
C SER A 11 -34.28 14.01 -15.63
N SER A 12 -33.22 14.65 -15.15
CA SER A 12 -32.12 14.01 -14.41
C SER A 12 -31.54 14.93 -13.35
N ILE A 13 -30.86 14.34 -12.38
CA ILE A 13 -29.97 15.02 -11.43
C ILE A 13 -28.54 14.54 -11.68
N THR A 14 -27.54 15.34 -11.33
CA THR A 14 -26.14 14.89 -11.36
C THR A 14 -25.76 14.43 -9.97
N LEU A 15 -25.29 13.18 -9.86
CA LEU A 15 -24.82 12.60 -8.62
C LEU A 15 -23.39 12.09 -8.86
N ASN A 16 -22.40 12.64 -8.12
CA ASN A 16 -20.98 12.34 -8.31
C ASN A 16 -20.51 12.43 -9.78
N GLY A 17 -20.93 13.48 -10.49
CA GLY A 17 -20.55 13.70 -11.88
C GLY A 17 -21.36 12.89 -12.93
N SER A 18 -22.18 11.92 -12.50
CA SER A 18 -23.01 11.10 -13.38
C SER A 18 -24.46 11.54 -13.39
N ALA A 19 -25.09 11.64 -14.58
CA ALA A 19 -26.49 11.96 -14.70
C ALA A 19 -27.36 10.75 -14.32
N VAL A 20 -28.27 10.96 -13.38
CA VAL A 20 -29.26 9.96 -12.93
C VAL A 20 -30.63 10.45 -13.33
N SER A 21 -31.34 9.69 -14.17
CA SER A 21 -32.71 10.02 -14.56
C SER A 21 -33.67 10.03 -13.37
N LEU A 22 -34.62 10.93 -13.35
CA LEU A 22 -35.67 10.97 -12.32
C LEU A 22 -36.45 9.63 -12.32
N GLY A 23 -36.51 8.98 -11.16
CA GLY A 23 -37.06 7.63 -11.01
C GLY A 23 -36.06 6.49 -11.26
N GLY A 24 -34.81 6.82 -11.67
CA GLY A 24 -33.71 5.87 -11.74
C GLY A 24 -33.01 5.68 -10.37
N SER A 25 -32.14 4.68 -10.30
CA SER A 25 -31.24 4.45 -9.16
C SER A 25 -29.81 4.69 -9.55
N ALA A 26 -29.00 5.20 -8.63
CA ALA A 26 -27.57 5.28 -8.75
C ALA A 26 -26.93 4.67 -7.50
N THR A 27 -25.87 3.92 -7.71
CA THR A 27 -25.00 3.49 -6.61
C THR A 27 -23.91 4.52 -6.44
N THR A 28 -23.90 5.21 -5.30
CA THR A 28 -22.76 6.05 -4.91
C THR A 28 -21.76 5.17 -4.20
N PRO A 29 -20.48 5.18 -4.59
CA PRO A 29 -19.44 4.53 -3.80
C PRO A 29 -19.48 5.09 -2.37
N GLN A 30 -19.71 4.22 -1.39
CA GLN A 30 -19.64 4.60 0.01
C GLN A 30 -18.40 3.95 0.62
N GLY A 31 -17.49 4.78 1.10
CA GLY A 31 -16.28 4.32 1.76
C GLY A 31 -15.06 4.14 0.83
N VAL A 32 -14.15 3.29 1.26
CA VAL A 32 -12.90 3.01 0.55
C VAL A 32 -13.17 2.12 -0.66
N ALA A 33 -12.77 2.59 -1.85
CA ALA A 33 -12.97 1.84 -3.11
C ALA A 33 -11.89 0.79 -3.37
N GLU A 34 -10.66 1.05 -2.92
CA GLU A 34 -9.52 0.14 -3.03
C GLU A 34 -8.74 0.15 -1.71
N ALA A 35 -8.50 -1.02 -1.16
CA ALA A 35 -7.58 -1.23 -0.04
C ALA A 35 -6.95 -2.61 -0.12
N ASP A 36 -5.68 -2.72 0.24
CA ASP A 36 -4.95 -3.98 0.19
C ASP A 36 -3.88 -4.01 1.28
N ILE A 37 -3.51 -5.22 1.71
CA ILE A 37 -2.45 -5.45 2.65
C ILE A 37 -1.59 -6.63 2.21
N TRP A 38 -0.27 -6.43 2.20
CA TRP A 38 0.73 -7.42 1.81
C TRP A 38 1.76 -7.56 2.92
N ARG A 39 2.11 -8.79 3.27
CA ARG A 39 3.10 -9.10 4.31
C ARG A 39 4.30 -9.85 3.76
N VAL A 40 5.39 -9.77 4.47
CA VAL A 40 6.57 -10.60 4.24
C VAL A 40 6.37 -11.93 4.98
N THR A 41 6.61 -13.05 4.28
CA THR A 41 6.29 -14.40 4.78
C THR A 41 7.42 -15.09 5.51
N ALA A 42 8.66 -14.60 5.35
CA ALA A 42 9.85 -15.18 5.94
C ALA A 42 10.86 -14.09 6.33
N ASN A 43 11.67 -14.36 7.33
CA ASN A 43 12.72 -13.43 7.74
C ASN A 43 13.70 -13.15 6.61
N LEU A 44 14.05 -11.87 6.46
CA LEU A 44 14.98 -11.40 5.43
C LEU A 44 16.17 -10.73 6.11
N SER A 45 17.35 -11.34 5.96
CA SER A 45 18.57 -10.90 6.65
C SER A 45 19.33 -9.86 5.84
N GLY A 46 19.83 -8.84 6.54
CA GLY A 46 20.63 -7.76 5.97
C GLY A 46 19.85 -6.84 5.03
N ASP A 47 20.56 -6.03 4.28
CA ASP A 47 19.98 -5.02 3.38
C ASP A 47 19.03 -5.63 2.35
N GLN A 48 17.87 -5.02 2.21
CA GLN A 48 16.84 -5.34 1.23
C GLN A 48 16.62 -4.13 0.29
N THR A 49 17.16 -4.18 -0.93
CA THR A 49 17.21 -3.04 -1.85
C THR A 49 16.76 -3.34 -3.28
N PRO A 50 15.49 -3.64 -3.57
CA PRO A 50 14.31 -3.67 -2.69
C PRO A 50 14.08 -5.02 -1.99
N ILE A 51 13.05 -5.10 -1.15
CA ILE A 51 12.45 -6.37 -0.71
C ILE A 51 11.80 -7.01 -1.92
N SER A 52 12.51 -7.91 -2.59
CA SER A 52 12.12 -8.45 -3.91
C SER A 52 11.44 -9.82 -3.86
N SER A 53 11.33 -10.41 -2.68
CA SER A 53 10.77 -11.75 -2.49
C SER A 53 10.00 -11.87 -1.19
N SER A 54 9.36 -13.02 -1.00
CA SER A 54 8.60 -13.35 0.22
C SER A 54 7.39 -12.46 0.48
N TRP A 55 6.85 -11.80 -0.54
CA TRP A 55 5.59 -11.09 -0.42
C TRP A 55 4.40 -12.00 -0.66
N GLU A 56 3.40 -11.91 0.19
CA GLU A 56 2.06 -12.47 -0.04
C GLU A 56 0.99 -11.47 0.36
N ARG A 57 -0.19 -11.55 -0.28
CA ARG A 57 -1.37 -10.83 0.20
C ARG A 57 -1.84 -11.47 1.49
N ALA A 58 -2.11 -10.65 2.51
CA ALA A 58 -2.59 -11.17 3.79
C ALA A 58 -3.98 -11.82 3.64
N ASP A 59 -4.10 -13.09 4.03
CA ASP A 59 -5.27 -13.93 3.78
C ASP A 59 -5.72 -14.76 5.01
N THR A 60 -5.03 -14.61 6.15
CA THR A 60 -5.35 -15.32 7.40
C THR A 60 -6.34 -14.53 8.25
N ASP A 61 -7.10 -15.22 9.09
CA ASP A 61 -8.01 -14.64 10.08
C ASP A 61 -8.99 -13.61 9.50
N SER A 62 -9.56 -13.93 8.32
CA SER A 62 -10.49 -13.07 7.58
C SER A 62 -9.87 -11.75 7.06
N GLN A 63 -8.55 -11.67 6.96
CA GLN A 63 -7.91 -10.59 6.25
C GLN A 63 -8.25 -10.67 4.77
N ASN A 64 -8.45 -9.52 4.15
CA ASN A 64 -8.85 -9.44 2.74
C ASN A 64 -8.56 -8.05 2.18
N TYR A 65 -8.80 -7.87 0.90
CA TYR A 65 -8.68 -6.60 0.21
C TYR A 65 -10.06 -6.07 -0.23
N ILE A 66 -10.13 -4.79 -0.56
CA ILE A 66 -11.30 -4.11 -1.12
C ILE A 66 -10.98 -3.73 -2.57
N GLY A 67 -11.94 -3.94 -3.47
CA GLY A 67 -11.80 -3.63 -4.89
C GLY A 67 -10.99 -4.68 -5.65
N THR A 68 -10.05 -4.25 -6.49
CA THR A 68 -9.20 -5.13 -7.31
C THR A 68 -7.93 -5.55 -6.57
N GLY A 69 -7.44 -4.69 -5.68
CA GLY A 69 -6.18 -4.88 -4.96
C GLY A 69 -4.94 -4.66 -5.82
N MET A 70 -3.78 -4.58 -5.15
CA MET A 70 -2.48 -4.41 -5.80
C MET A 70 -2.03 -5.68 -6.53
N THR A 71 -1.17 -5.54 -7.52
CA THR A 71 -0.37 -6.65 -8.06
C THR A 71 1.09 -6.47 -7.68
N GLU A 72 1.73 -7.55 -7.26
CA GLU A 72 3.13 -7.58 -6.86
C GLU A 72 3.93 -8.45 -7.85
N SER A 73 5.12 -8.00 -8.20
CA SER A 73 6.09 -8.78 -8.96
C SER A 73 7.51 -8.36 -8.62
N SER A 74 8.28 -9.27 -8.03
CA SER A 74 9.68 -9.04 -7.65
C SER A 74 9.89 -7.78 -6.80
N GLY A 75 9.00 -7.54 -5.84
CA GLY A 75 9.03 -6.40 -4.91
C GLY A 75 8.45 -5.10 -5.47
N VAL A 76 7.94 -5.13 -6.70
CA VAL A 76 7.30 -3.96 -7.33
C VAL A 76 5.80 -4.08 -7.29
N PHE A 77 5.16 -3.10 -6.67
CA PHE A 77 3.71 -3.02 -6.52
C PHE A 77 3.11 -2.10 -7.57
N THR A 78 2.11 -2.60 -8.30
CA THR A 78 1.36 -1.88 -9.32
C THR A 78 -0.06 -1.62 -8.83
N PHE A 79 -0.51 -0.38 -8.97
CA PHE A 79 -1.83 0.07 -8.52
C PHE A 79 -2.93 -0.38 -9.50
N PRO A 80 -4.12 -0.79 -8.98
CA PRO A 80 -5.23 -1.24 -9.82
C PRO A 80 -5.93 -0.12 -10.59
N SER A 81 -5.91 1.11 -10.05
CA SER A 81 -6.58 2.28 -10.64
C SER A 81 -5.81 3.56 -10.36
N THR A 82 -6.09 4.62 -11.11
CA THR A 82 -5.59 5.97 -10.80
C THR A 82 -6.27 6.51 -9.54
N GLY A 83 -5.64 7.47 -8.86
CA GLY A 83 -6.15 8.08 -7.64
C GLY A 83 -5.06 8.41 -6.62
N ILE A 84 -5.44 9.05 -5.54
CA ILE A 84 -4.57 9.36 -4.40
C ILE A 84 -4.56 8.17 -3.44
N TYR A 85 -3.40 7.57 -3.24
CA TYR A 85 -3.21 6.43 -2.34
C TYR A 85 -2.41 6.82 -1.10
N LEU A 86 -2.88 6.38 0.06
CA LEU A 86 -2.04 6.27 1.25
C LEU A 86 -1.33 4.91 1.19
N VAL A 87 -0.01 4.95 1.08
CA VAL A 87 0.87 3.79 1.14
C VAL A 87 1.61 3.82 2.47
N THR A 88 1.54 2.74 3.24
CA THR A 88 2.27 2.63 4.50
C THR A 88 3.12 1.36 4.49
N PHE A 89 4.37 1.48 4.90
CA PHE A 89 5.27 0.36 5.13
C PHE A 89 5.61 0.30 6.61
N TYR A 90 5.32 -0.84 7.22
CA TYR A 90 5.68 -1.20 8.59
C TYR A 90 6.69 -2.33 8.55
N ALA A 91 7.76 -2.20 9.29
CA ALA A 91 8.76 -3.23 9.42
C ALA A 91 9.02 -3.56 10.90
N SER A 92 8.94 -4.84 11.24
CA SER A 92 9.46 -5.40 12.48
C SER A 92 10.87 -5.88 12.21
N VAL A 93 11.81 -5.45 13.02
CA VAL A 93 13.21 -5.83 12.92
C VAL A 93 13.67 -6.55 14.19
N ILE A 94 14.46 -7.59 14.02
CA ILE A 94 15.12 -8.29 15.11
C ILE A 94 16.62 -8.36 14.86
N ASN A 95 17.41 -8.24 15.89
CA ASN A 95 18.85 -8.48 15.81
C ASN A 95 19.25 -9.72 16.62
N GLY A 96 19.86 -10.67 15.95
CA GLY A 96 20.32 -11.91 16.58
C GLY A 96 21.69 -11.82 17.27
N SER A 97 22.52 -10.81 17.00
CA SER A 97 23.92 -10.84 17.40
C SER A 97 24.51 -9.57 18.01
N ALA A 98 24.22 -8.39 17.46
CA ALA A 98 24.84 -7.12 17.88
C ALA A 98 23.87 -5.96 17.71
N SER A 99 24.20 -4.81 18.32
CA SER A 99 23.39 -3.59 18.16
C SER A 99 23.48 -3.06 16.73
N ASP A 100 22.33 -2.75 16.16
CA ASP A 100 22.20 -2.09 14.88
C ASP A 100 21.56 -0.69 15.09
N TYR A 101 22.35 0.35 14.96
CA TYR A 101 21.98 1.69 15.40
C TYR A 101 21.31 2.53 14.33
N LEU A 102 21.30 2.06 13.07
CA LEU A 102 20.75 2.85 11.97
C LEU A 102 20.19 1.94 10.90
N ILE A 103 18.90 1.71 10.96
CA ILE A 103 18.16 0.98 9.92
C ILE A 103 17.25 1.99 9.23
N ALA A 104 17.37 2.12 7.92
CA ALA A 104 16.56 3.02 7.12
C ALA A 104 15.47 2.25 6.36
N LEU A 105 14.23 2.58 6.60
CA LEU A 105 13.06 1.99 5.95
C LEU A 105 12.52 2.97 4.90
N TYR A 106 12.44 2.57 3.64
CA TYR A 106 12.03 3.44 2.55
C TYR A 106 10.76 2.94 1.86
N ILE A 107 9.93 3.90 1.45
CA ILE A 107 9.04 3.76 0.31
C ILE A 107 9.72 4.44 -0.87
N SER A 108 10.04 3.67 -1.90
CA SER A 108 10.58 4.17 -3.16
C SER A 108 9.52 4.13 -4.23
N ALA A 109 9.33 5.24 -4.94
CA ALA A 109 8.28 5.38 -5.95
C ALA A 109 8.87 5.74 -7.32
N THR A 110 8.14 5.39 -8.36
CA THR A 110 8.43 5.77 -9.74
C THR A 110 7.18 6.31 -10.42
N THR A 111 7.38 7.29 -11.32
CA THR A 111 6.34 7.84 -12.21
C THR A 111 6.62 7.52 -13.69
N ASN A 112 7.73 6.86 -13.99
CA ASN A 112 8.15 6.46 -15.35
C ASN A 112 8.23 4.94 -15.55
N GLY A 113 7.95 4.15 -14.50
CA GLY A 113 7.91 2.69 -14.56
C GLY A 113 9.26 1.99 -14.40
N SER A 114 10.37 2.72 -14.33
CA SER A 114 11.72 2.12 -14.32
C SER A 114 12.69 2.70 -13.29
N SER A 115 12.65 4.01 -13.07
CA SER A 115 13.58 4.69 -12.15
C SER A 115 12.87 4.98 -10.82
N PHE A 116 13.26 4.28 -9.76
CA PHE A 116 12.70 4.44 -8.43
C PHE A 116 13.55 5.41 -7.60
N ASN A 117 12.88 6.39 -6.98
CA ASN A 117 13.49 7.33 -6.04
C ASN A 117 12.96 7.05 -4.62
N ASN A 118 13.81 7.20 -3.63
CA ASN A 118 13.39 7.13 -2.22
C ASN A 118 12.50 8.34 -1.91
N SER A 119 11.19 8.10 -1.80
CA SER A 119 10.18 9.16 -1.66
C SER A 119 9.78 9.43 -0.21
N ALA A 120 9.93 8.43 0.66
CA ALA A 120 9.73 8.57 2.10
C ALA A 120 10.70 7.67 2.86
N VAL A 121 11.12 8.10 4.05
CA VAL A 121 12.05 7.36 4.90
C VAL A 121 11.65 7.47 6.37
N SER A 122 11.84 6.37 7.09
CA SER A 122 11.85 6.32 8.56
C SER A 122 13.11 5.60 9.03
N TYR A 123 13.59 5.96 10.20
CA TYR A 123 14.75 5.33 10.81
C TYR A 123 14.36 4.59 12.08
N THR A 124 14.94 3.42 12.26
CA THR A 124 14.81 2.63 13.49
C THR A 124 16.18 2.05 13.88
N SER A 125 16.27 1.39 15.01
CA SER A 125 17.49 0.76 15.51
C SER A 125 17.15 -0.41 16.42
N VAL A 126 18.04 -1.39 16.53
CA VAL A 126 17.96 -2.46 17.53
C VAL A 126 19.23 -2.43 18.35
N ASP A 127 19.13 -2.07 19.64
CA ASP A 127 20.25 -1.74 20.49
C ASP A 127 20.86 -2.92 21.24
N ARG A 128 20.31 -4.12 21.11
CA ARG A 128 20.82 -5.33 21.73
C ARG A 128 20.39 -6.61 21.00
N SER A 129 21.13 -7.69 21.23
CA SER A 129 20.84 -9.03 20.73
C SER A 129 19.47 -9.55 21.21
N ASN A 130 18.76 -10.20 20.29
CA ASN A 130 17.42 -10.76 20.51
C ASN A 130 16.38 -9.72 20.95
N ALA A 131 16.58 -8.46 20.57
CA ALA A 131 15.61 -7.40 20.76
C ALA A 131 14.85 -7.14 19.47
N TYR A 132 13.59 -6.76 19.63
CA TYR A 132 12.73 -6.32 18.55
C TYR A 132 12.58 -4.81 18.57
N ASN A 133 12.48 -4.21 17.41
CA ASN A 133 12.03 -2.84 17.25
C ASN A 133 11.21 -2.71 15.96
N ASN A 134 10.50 -1.61 15.83
CA ASN A 134 9.62 -1.37 14.70
C ASN A 134 9.90 -0.01 14.06
N GLY A 135 9.65 0.08 12.78
CA GLY A 135 9.64 1.35 12.06
C GLY A 135 8.43 1.42 11.13
N THR A 136 7.94 2.64 10.94
CA THR A 136 6.81 2.90 10.03
C THR A 136 7.11 4.12 9.20
N VAL A 137 6.81 4.05 7.90
CA VAL A 137 6.90 5.15 6.96
C VAL A 137 5.65 5.18 6.08
N SER A 138 5.16 6.37 5.75
CA SER A 138 3.97 6.55 4.92
C SER A 138 4.22 7.56 3.81
N LEU A 139 3.50 7.39 2.71
CA LEU A 139 3.55 8.24 1.53
C LEU A 139 2.11 8.45 1.01
N LEU A 140 1.74 9.70 0.74
CA LEU A 140 0.61 10.00 -0.13
C LEU A 140 1.12 10.03 -1.57
N PHE A 141 0.59 9.15 -2.41
CA PHE A 141 1.06 8.97 -3.77
C PHE A 141 -0.08 9.17 -4.77
N ASP A 142 0.07 10.16 -5.66
CA ASP A 142 -0.87 10.43 -6.74
C ASP A 142 -0.56 9.53 -7.95
N VAL A 143 -1.41 8.56 -8.18
CA VAL A 143 -1.30 7.59 -9.28
C VAL A 143 -2.10 8.12 -10.47
N THR A 144 -1.44 8.84 -11.36
CA THR A 144 -2.07 9.35 -12.60
C THR A 144 -2.00 8.35 -13.76
N ASN A 145 -1.15 7.33 -13.68
CA ASN A 145 -0.99 6.30 -14.71
C ASN A 145 -0.52 4.97 -14.08
N THR A 146 -1.37 3.96 -14.07
CA THR A 146 -1.09 2.65 -13.46
C THR A 146 0.03 1.87 -14.14
N SER A 147 0.34 2.15 -15.41
CA SER A 147 1.45 1.50 -16.13
C SER A 147 2.83 1.98 -15.67
N THR A 148 2.94 3.23 -15.23
CA THR A 148 4.20 3.88 -14.89
C THR A 148 4.36 4.22 -13.40
N HIS A 149 3.26 4.45 -12.67
CA HIS A 149 3.30 4.78 -11.24
C HIS A 149 3.31 3.49 -10.42
N LYS A 150 4.43 3.24 -9.74
CA LYS A 150 4.66 2.03 -8.96
C LYS A 150 5.43 2.37 -7.69
N VAL A 151 5.37 1.47 -6.71
CA VAL A 151 6.17 1.58 -5.49
C VAL A 151 6.90 0.28 -5.17
N GLN A 152 7.96 0.39 -4.41
CA GLN A 152 8.72 -0.71 -3.81
C GLN A 152 9.19 -0.30 -2.41
N PHE A 153 9.53 -1.29 -1.59
CA PHE A 153 9.96 -1.09 -0.21
C PHE A 153 11.40 -1.55 -0.02
N LYS A 154 12.12 -0.84 0.84
CA LYS A 154 13.52 -1.16 1.13
C LYS A 154 13.79 -1.06 2.62
N ALA A 155 14.76 -1.85 3.07
CA ALA A 155 15.42 -1.70 4.35
C ALA A 155 16.93 -1.67 4.09
N GLU A 156 17.59 -0.61 4.51
CA GLU A 156 19.01 -0.37 4.23
C GLU A 156 19.78 -0.10 5.53
N ASN A 157 21.08 -0.29 5.47
CA ASN A 157 22.02 -0.21 6.60
C ASN A 157 21.77 -1.26 7.68
N MET A 158 21.21 -2.40 7.31
CA MET A 158 21.04 -3.53 8.21
C MET A 158 22.33 -4.34 8.31
N LEU A 159 22.83 -4.52 9.50
CA LEU A 159 24.00 -5.38 9.75
C LEU A 159 23.68 -6.84 9.50
N SER A 160 24.72 -7.62 9.21
CA SER A 160 24.58 -9.08 9.12
C SER A 160 24.05 -9.64 10.45
N GLY A 161 22.96 -10.40 10.39
CA GLY A 161 22.28 -10.92 11.56
C GLY A 161 21.16 -10.01 12.11
N THR A 162 20.89 -8.86 11.49
CA THR A 162 19.66 -8.12 11.65
C THR A 162 18.69 -8.55 10.56
N ASP A 163 17.48 -8.93 10.94
CA ASP A 163 16.46 -9.44 10.04
C ASP A 163 15.22 -8.56 10.06
N LEU A 164 14.59 -8.42 8.91
CA LEU A 164 13.15 -8.10 8.85
C LEU A 164 12.40 -9.37 9.21
N GLU A 165 11.49 -9.26 10.17
CA GLU A 165 10.62 -10.36 10.57
C GLU A 165 9.56 -10.62 9.52
N GLY A 166 9.38 -11.89 9.16
CA GLY A 166 8.34 -12.33 8.23
C GLY A 166 7.55 -13.51 8.79
N ASN A 167 6.24 -13.53 8.49
CA ASN A 167 5.34 -14.54 9.00
C ASN A 167 4.17 -14.77 8.05
N THR A 168 3.82 -16.04 7.79
CA THR A 168 2.68 -16.42 6.91
C THR A 168 1.32 -16.27 7.57
N SER A 169 1.27 -16.06 8.89
CA SER A 169 0.01 -16.00 9.65
C SER A 169 -0.23 -14.66 10.32
N GLN A 170 0.81 -13.86 10.51
CA GLN A 170 0.76 -12.56 11.19
C GLN A 170 1.45 -11.49 10.35
N ASN A 171 0.97 -10.26 10.45
CA ASN A 171 1.55 -9.13 9.74
C ASN A 171 2.65 -8.51 10.61
N GLU A 172 3.88 -9.04 10.53
CA GLU A 172 5.06 -8.53 11.25
C GLU A 172 5.76 -7.43 10.44
N THR A 173 6.17 -7.74 9.21
CA THR A 173 6.60 -6.74 8.23
C THR A 173 5.60 -6.74 7.10
N TYR A 174 4.98 -5.58 6.84
CA TYR A 174 3.86 -5.50 5.90
C TYR A 174 3.70 -4.11 5.29
N SER A 175 2.93 -4.04 4.22
CA SER A 175 2.54 -2.80 3.57
C SER A 175 1.04 -2.73 3.39
N THR A 176 0.47 -1.53 3.57
CA THR A 176 -0.94 -1.25 3.32
C THR A 176 -1.08 -0.21 2.22
N PHE A 177 -2.15 -0.35 1.44
CA PHE A 177 -2.50 0.53 0.34
C PHE A 177 -3.97 0.90 0.48
N ILE A 178 -4.28 2.19 0.57
CA ILE A 178 -5.67 2.65 0.70
C ILE A 178 -5.88 3.79 -0.29
N LYS A 179 -6.80 3.63 -1.23
CA LYS A 179 -7.22 4.72 -2.11
C LYS A 179 -8.11 5.68 -1.35
N LEU A 180 -7.68 6.93 -1.25
CA LEU A 180 -8.39 7.99 -0.53
C LEU A 180 -9.37 8.75 -1.42
N GLY A 181 -9.09 8.80 -2.74
CA GLY A 181 -9.90 9.53 -3.69
C GLY A 181 -9.36 9.45 -5.11
N ASP A 182 -10.01 10.13 -6.03
CA ASP A 182 -9.55 10.25 -7.41
C ASP A 182 -8.51 11.37 -7.55
N THR A 183 -7.72 11.33 -8.64
CA THR A 183 -6.72 12.35 -9.02
C THR A 183 -7.40 13.63 -9.50
#